data_c89281de3d94d5bf90bcc73cd9a9b50f
#
_entry.id   c89281de3d94d5bf90bcc73cd9a9b50f
#
_cell.length_a   1.000
_cell.length_b   1.000
_cell.length_c   1.000
_cell.angle_alpha   90.00
_cell.angle_beta   90.00
_cell.angle_gamma   90.00
#
_symmetry.space_group_name_H-M   'P 1'
#
loop_
_entity.id
_entity.type
_entity.pdbx_description
1 polymer ?
#
loop_
_entity_poly.entity_id
_entity_poly.type
_entity_poly.pdbx_seq_one_letter_code
_entity_poly.pdbx_strand_id
1 'polypeptide(L)'
;FWFIGLGLIGGSIAKAVKAHTFHTVIGCDRDDAVCRAAVAEGAIDRAGSADDLASCDLVLVALYPDAAAAFVADNLSKFKPGAILVDTCGIKSEVAAKIAATVRGSGIRYIGGHPMAGTERSGFENSFGDLFAGASMILCPEYCDDEKALKTVSDFFLEIGFGRITLSSCAHHDEVIAFTSQLAHVVSSAYIHGRLSTEYSGFSAGSFADMTRV
;
A
#
# COMPACT_ATOMS: atom_id res chain seq x y z
N PHE A 1 -4.31 -13.93 7.03
CA PHE A 1 -3.73 -12.63 6.68
C PHE A 1 -4.15 -11.57 7.69
N TRP A 2 -3.29 -10.61 7.92
CA TRP A 2 -3.58 -9.50 8.81
C TRP A 2 -3.27 -8.17 8.14
N PHE A 3 -4.21 -7.21 8.23
CA PHE A 3 -4.13 -5.90 7.60
C PHE A 3 -4.20 -4.81 8.66
N ILE A 4 -3.27 -3.86 8.65
CA ILE A 4 -3.35 -2.62 9.41
C ILE A 4 -3.52 -1.42 8.47
N GLY A 5 -4.52 -0.60 8.78
CA GLY A 5 -4.97 0.49 7.93
C GLY A 5 -5.95 -0.01 6.88
N LEU A 6 -7.22 0.19 7.15
CA LEU A 6 -8.33 -0.18 6.26
C LEU A 6 -8.85 1.04 5.46
N GLY A 7 -7.95 1.94 5.08
CA GLY A 7 -8.28 3.02 4.16
C GLY A 7 -8.52 2.54 2.72
N LEU A 8 -8.38 3.44 1.74
CA LEU A 8 -8.55 3.09 0.32
C LEU A 8 -7.71 1.87 -0.07
N ILE A 9 -6.40 1.89 0.19
CA ILE A 9 -5.49 0.83 -0.25
C ILE A 9 -5.71 -0.46 0.54
N GLY A 10 -5.62 -0.42 1.87
CA GLY A 10 -5.77 -1.63 2.68
C GLY A 10 -7.16 -2.24 2.58
N GLY A 11 -8.21 -1.42 2.55
CA GLY A 11 -9.59 -1.88 2.33
C GLY A 11 -9.78 -2.53 0.96
N SER A 12 -9.20 -1.95 -0.11
CA SER A 12 -9.29 -2.53 -1.45
C SER A 12 -8.52 -3.84 -1.57
N ILE A 13 -7.32 -3.95 -0.96
CA ILE A 13 -6.59 -5.22 -0.93
C ILE A 13 -7.40 -6.27 -0.15
N ALA A 14 -7.97 -5.91 1.00
CA ALA A 14 -8.81 -6.83 1.78
C ALA A 14 -10.01 -7.33 0.98
N LYS A 15 -10.73 -6.43 0.29
CA LYS A 15 -11.85 -6.77 -0.61
C LYS A 15 -11.39 -7.68 -1.77
N ALA A 16 -10.23 -7.39 -2.38
CA ALA A 16 -9.67 -8.22 -3.44
C ALA A 16 -9.33 -9.64 -2.93
N VAL A 17 -8.73 -9.76 -1.73
CA VAL A 17 -8.47 -11.06 -1.11
C VAL A 17 -9.75 -11.85 -0.92
N LYS A 18 -10.82 -11.23 -0.41
CA LYS A 18 -12.10 -11.90 -0.20
C LYS A 18 -12.80 -12.28 -1.52
N ALA A 19 -12.57 -11.53 -2.59
CA ALA A 19 -13.14 -11.81 -3.90
C ALA A 19 -12.43 -12.95 -4.65
N HIS A 20 -11.12 -13.08 -4.48
CA HIS A 20 -10.31 -13.99 -5.30
C HIS A 20 -9.74 -15.19 -4.56
N THR A 21 -9.83 -15.22 -3.22
CA THR A 21 -9.25 -16.28 -2.40
C THR A 21 -10.17 -16.74 -1.30
N PHE A 22 -9.81 -17.85 -0.64
CA PHE A 22 -10.50 -18.36 0.56
C PHE A 22 -9.76 -18.03 1.86
N HIS A 23 -8.81 -17.09 1.82
CA HIS A 23 -8.04 -16.75 2.99
C HIS A 23 -8.85 -16.04 4.05
N THR A 24 -8.53 -16.32 5.32
CA THR A 24 -9.05 -15.56 6.45
C THR A 24 -8.34 -14.23 6.55
N VAL A 25 -9.10 -13.15 6.59
CA VAL A 25 -8.63 -11.77 6.67
C VAL A 25 -9.01 -11.18 8.03
N ILE A 26 -8.01 -10.82 8.81
CA ILE A 26 -8.17 -10.05 10.05
C ILE A 26 -7.74 -8.63 9.76
N GLY A 27 -8.58 -7.66 10.09
CA GLY A 27 -8.27 -6.25 9.82
C GLY A 27 -8.24 -5.40 11.09
N CYS A 28 -7.39 -4.40 11.10
CA CYS A 28 -7.30 -3.43 12.18
C CYS A 28 -7.18 -2.02 11.62
N ASP A 29 -7.92 -1.10 12.20
CA ASP A 29 -7.80 0.33 11.95
C ASP A 29 -7.91 1.08 13.29
N ARG A 30 -7.37 2.30 13.35
CA ARG A 30 -7.51 3.15 14.53
C ARG A 30 -8.95 3.60 14.78
N ASP A 31 -9.78 3.60 13.73
CA ASP A 31 -11.20 3.92 13.81
C ASP A 31 -12.03 2.62 13.83
N ASP A 32 -12.63 2.33 14.98
CA ASP A 32 -13.51 1.19 15.14
C ASP A 32 -14.72 1.22 14.19
N ALA A 33 -15.15 2.39 13.72
CA ALA A 33 -16.24 2.48 12.76
C ALA A 33 -15.83 1.90 11.41
N VAL A 34 -14.58 2.13 10.99
CA VAL A 34 -13.99 1.54 9.78
C VAL A 34 -13.92 0.01 9.92
N CYS A 35 -13.46 -0.50 11.08
CA CYS A 35 -13.41 -1.93 11.31
C CYS A 35 -14.82 -2.58 11.23
N ARG A 36 -15.82 -1.94 11.83
CA ARG A 36 -17.22 -2.43 11.76
C ARG A 36 -17.76 -2.41 10.33
N ALA A 37 -17.50 -1.36 9.57
CA ALA A 37 -17.90 -1.26 8.16
C ALA A 37 -17.22 -2.36 7.32
N ALA A 38 -15.93 -2.59 7.51
CA ALA A 38 -15.18 -3.63 6.81
C ALA A 38 -15.70 -5.04 7.08
N VAL A 39 -16.12 -5.34 8.32
CA VAL A 39 -16.80 -6.61 8.65
C VAL A 39 -18.17 -6.68 7.99
N ALA A 40 -18.96 -5.61 8.08
CA ALA A 40 -20.33 -5.59 7.52
C ALA A 40 -20.35 -5.76 6.00
N GLU A 41 -19.34 -5.21 5.30
CA GLU A 41 -19.17 -5.37 3.85
C GLU A 41 -18.47 -6.69 3.46
N GLY A 42 -18.04 -7.50 4.42
CA GLY A 42 -17.32 -8.75 4.14
C GLY A 42 -15.91 -8.56 3.60
N ALA A 43 -15.31 -7.37 3.76
CA ALA A 43 -13.92 -7.10 3.36
C ALA A 43 -12.93 -7.80 4.30
N ILE A 44 -13.30 -7.96 5.57
CA ILE A 44 -12.55 -8.72 6.57
C ILE A 44 -13.47 -9.70 7.28
N ASP A 45 -12.96 -10.82 7.75
CA ASP A 45 -13.75 -11.82 8.50
C ASP A 45 -14.02 -11.35 9.93
N ARG A 46 -13.10 -10.59 10.50
CA ARG A 46 -13.26 -9.94 11.82
C ARG A 46 -12.29 -8.79 12.02
N ALA A 47 -12.67 -7.89 12.88
CA ALA A 47 -11.71 -6.95 13.45
C ALA A 47 -10.71 -7.69 14.35
N GLY A 48 -9.47 -7.21 14.37
CA GLY A 48 -8.39 -7.78 15.15
C GLY A 48 -7.62 -6.76 15.95
N SER A 49 -6.67 -7.25 16.71
CA SER A 49 -5.70 -6.46 17.47
C SER A 49 -4.27 -6.90 17.13
N ALA A 50 -3.28 -6.21 17.62
CA ALA A 50 -1.89 -6.60 17.43
C ALA A 50 -1.56 -8.00 18.01
N ASP A 51 -2.35 -8.53 18.93
CA ASP A 51 -2.13 -9.87 19.50
C ASP A 51 -2.43 -10.98 18.48
N ASP A 52 -3.21 -10.69 17.45
CA ASP A 52 -3.50 -11.61 16.33
C ASP A 52 -2.30 -11.83 15.41
N LEU A 53 -1.30 -10.94 15.44
CA LEU A 53 -0.06 -11.06 14.64
C LEU A 53 0.66 -12.41 14.86
N ALA A 54 0.54 -12.97 16.06
CA ALA A 54 1.14 -14.27 16.42
C ALA A 54 0.59 -15.44 15.61
N SER A 55 -0.55 -15.29 14.96
CA SER A 55 -1.20 -16.32 14.15
C SER A 55 -1.13 -16.07 12.65
N CYS A 56 -0.56 -14.95 12.21
CA CYS A 56 -0.65 -14.51 10.82
C CYS A 56 0.64 -14.79 10.04
N ASP A 57 0.49 -15.41 8.86
CA ASP A 57 1.61 -15.76 7.98
C ASP A 57 2.05 -14.58 7.10
N LEU A 58 1.08 -13.74 6.70
CA LEU A 58 1.30 -12.52 5.91
C LEU A 58 0.64 -11.33 6.61
N VAL A 59 1.41 -10.28 6.82
CA VAL A 59 1.00 -9.02 7.42
C VAL A 59 1.18 -7.89 6.40
N LEU A 60 0.11 -7.18 6.11
CA LEU A 60 0.10 -6.02 5.22
C LEU A 60 -0.09 -4.74 6.03
N VAL A 61 0.84 -3.80 5.88
CA VAL A 61 0.84 -2.51 6.57
C VAL A 61 0.50 -1.40 5.57
N ALA A 62 -0.76 -0.96 5.58
CA ALA A 62 -1.29 0.09 4.70
C ALA A 62 -1.46 1.41 5.47
N LEU A 63 -0.38 1.86 6.08
CA LEU A 63 -0.28 3.09 6.86
C LEU A 63 0.66 4.10 6.18
N TYR A 64 0.62 5.36 6.64
CA TYR A 64 1.63 6.34 6.27
C TYR A 64 3.03 5.91 6.75
N PRO A 65 4.12 6.31 6.08
CA PRO A 65 5.47 5.78 6.31
C PRO A 65 5.93 5.76 7.76
N ASP A 66 5.80 6.87 8.48
CA ASP A 66 6.23 6.93 9.89
C ASP A 66 5.34 6.07 10.79
N ALA A 67 4.03 6.04 10.54
CA ALA A 67 3.10 5.20 11.28
C ALA A 67 3.36 3.70 11.01
N ALA A 68 3.73 3.35 9.77
CA ALA A 68 4.08 1.99 9.42
C ALA A 68 5.33 1.51 10.16
N ALA A 69 6.39 2.33 10.17
CA ALA A 69 7.61 2.01 10.90
C ALA A 69 7.39 1.93 12.41
N ALA A 70 6.63 2.86 12.99
CA ALA A 70 6.28 2.86 14.41
C ALA A 70 5.46 1.62 14.79
N PHE A 71 4.43 1.29 14.00
CA PHE A 71 3.62 0.10 14.23
C PHE A 71 4.45 -1.19 14.30
N VAL A 72 5.38 -1.36 13.36
CA VAL A 72 6.27 -2.54 13.35
C VAL A 72 7.18 -2.55 14.59
N ALA A 73 7.74 -1.41 14.97
CA ALA A 73 8.60 -1.31 16.14
C ALA A 73 7.85 -1.62 17.45
N ASP A 74 6.66 -1.06 17.63
CA ASP A 74 5.86 -1.22 18.84
C ASP A 74 5.32 -2.66 19.03
N ASN A 75 5.20 -3.42 17.92
CA ASN A 75 4.59 -4.74 17.95
C ASN A 75 5.53 -5.88 17.52
N LEU A 76 6.83 -5.64 17.39
CA LEU A 76 7.80 -6.61 16.88
C LEU A 76 7.71 -7.97 17.58
N SER A 77 7.58 -7.98 18.91
CA SER A 77 7.51 -9.21 19.70
C SER A 77 6.24 -10.03 19.54
N LYS A 78 5.22 -9.45 18.89
CA LYS A 78 3.92 -10.09 18.66
C LYS A 78 3.83 -10.81 17.32
N PHE A 79 4.77 -10.56 16.40
CA PHE A 79 4.75 -11.22 15.10
C PHE A 79 5.02 -12.71 15.22
N LYS A 80 4.34 -13.49 14.40
CA LYS A 80 4.65 -14.92 14.23
C LYS A 80 6.06 -15.07 13.70
N PRO A 81 6.90 -15.93 14.31
CA PRO A 81 8.22 -16.25 13.75
C PRO A 81 8.10 -16.74 12.30
N GLY A 82 8.89 -16.16 11.41
CA GLY A 82 8.83 -16.47 9.98
C GLY A 82 7.66 -15.87 9.22
N ALA A 83 6.90 -14.93 9.80
CA ALA A 83 5.89 -14.18 9.06
C ALA A 83 6.51 -13.34 7.93
N ILE A 84 5.73 -13.11 6.89
CA ILE A 84 6.09 -12.16 5.83
C ILE A 84 5.40 -10.84 6.14
N LEU A 85 6.16 -9.76 6.12
CA LEU A 85 5.70 -8.40 6.33
C LEU A 85 5.84 -7.61 5.04
N VAL A 86 4.76 -6.96 4.59
CA VAL A 86 4.76 -6.08 3.41
C VAL A 86 4.14 -4.74 3.80
N ASP A 87 4.83 -3.64 3.53
CA ASP A 87 4.23 -2.31 3.56
C ASP A 87 3.69 -1.91 2.18
N THR A 88 2.82 -0.93 2.12
CA THR A 88 2.26 -0.41 0.86
C THR A 88 2.53 1.09 0.67
N CYS A 89 3.58 1.61 1.30
CA CYS A 89 3.91 3.03 1.23
C CYS A 89 4.32 3.50 -0.17
N GLY A 90 4.04 4.75 -0.50
CA GLY A 90 4.41 5.36 -1.78
C GLY A 90 5.88 5.77 -1.90
N ILE A 91 6.65 5.74 -0.81
CA ILE A 91 8.11 5.94 -0.75
C ILE A 91 8.75 4.71 -0.14
N LYS A 92 9.97 4.36 -0.57
CA LYS A 92 10.62 3.11 -0.14
C LYS A 92 11.89 3.31 0.68
N SER A 93 12.81 4.14 0.22
CA SER A 93 14.17 4.21 0.79
C SER A 93 14.16 4.42 2.31
N GLU A 94 13.43 5.39 2.80
CA GLU A 94 13.40 5.73 4.22
C GLU A 94 12.60 4.73 5.05
N VAL A 95 11.37 4.42 4.63
CA VAL A 95 10.49 3.52 5.39
C VAL A 95 11.04 2.10 5.43
N ALA A 96 11.57 1.61 4.30
CA ALA A 96 12.13 0.27 4.24
C ALA A 96 13.38 0.13 5.11
N ALA A 97 14.26 1.14 5.13
CA ALA A 97 15.42 1.12 6.01
C ALA A 97 15.03 1.08 7.50
N LYS A 98 14.03 1.87 7.91
CA LYS A 98 13.51 1.89 9.29
C LYS A 98 12.92 0.54 9.70
N ILE A 99 12.04 -0.01 8.84
CA ILE A 99 11.41 -1.32 9.12
C ILE A 99 12.46 -2.44 9.13
N ALA A 100 13.35 -2.48 8.14
CA ALA A 100 14.40 -3.49 8.05
C ALA A 100 15.34 -3.47 9.26
N ALA A 101 15.72 -2.28 9.75
CA ALA A 101 16.51 -2.15 10.97
C ALA A 101 15.79 -2.73 12.19
N THR A 102 14.49 -2.50 12.29
CA THR A 102 13.62 -3.02 13.37
C THR A 102 13.52 -4.54 13.34
N VAL A 103 13.25 -5.14 12.17
CA VAL A 103 13.02 -6.59 12.07
C VAL A 103 14.29 -7.41 11.95
N ARG A 104 15.46 -6.77 11.93
CA ARG A 104 16.76 -7.46 11.83
C ARG A 104 16.95 -8.49 12.95
N GLY A 105 17.20 -9.73 12.56
CA GLY A 105 17.41 -10.83 13.51
C GLY A 105 16.16 -11.39 14.17
N SER A 106 14.96 -10.86 13.85
CA SER A 106 13.69 -11.37 14.40
C SER A 106 13.15 -12.61 13.67
N GLY A 107 13.69 -12.93 12.50
CA GLY A 107 13.16 -13.98 11.62
C GLY A 107 11.95 -13.54 10.77
N ILE A 108 11.49 -12.31 10.88
CA ILE A 108 10.47 -11.72 10.00
C ILE A 108 11.10 -11.43 8.65
N ARG A 109 10.37 -11.76 7.57
CA ARG A 109 10.79 -11.53 6.19
C ARG A 109 10.08 -10.29 5.67
N TYR A 110 10.80 -9.18 5.60
CA TYR A 110 10.25 -7.91 5.18
C TYR A 110 10.51 -7.64 3.69
N ILE A 111 9.45 -7.29 2.96
CA ILE A 111 9.50 -6.88 1.56
C ILE A 111 8.76 -5.55 1.43
N GLY A 112 9.43 -4.51 0.94
CA GLY A 112 8.79 -3.24 0.64
C GLY A 112 7.83 -3.38 -0.53
N GLY A 113 6.66 -2.78 -0.45
CA GLY A 113 5.65 -2.84 -1.48
C GLY A 113 5.11 -1.46 -1.87
N HIS A 114 4.64 -1.31 -3.12
CA HIS A 114 3.92 -0.13 -3.58
C HIS A 114 2.92 -0.52 -4.67
N PRO A 115 1.61 -0.59 -4.37
CA PRO A 115 0.57 -0.83 -5.35
C PRO A 115 0.39 0.41 -6.23
N MET A 116 0.57 0.26 -7.54
CA MET A 116 0.49 1.35 -8.51
C MET A 116 -0.95 1.59 -8.96
N ALA A 117 -1.82 1.83 -8.00
CA ALA A 117 -3.21 2.24 -8.21
C ALA A 117 -3.71 3.06 -7.03
N GLY A 118 -4.64 3.95 -7.30
CA GLY A 118 -5.26 4.81 -6.31
C GLY A 118 -6.32 5.68 -6.95
N THR A 119 -7.04 6.41 -6.12
CA THR A 119 -7.99 7.44 -6.54
C THR A 119 -7.73 8.72 -5.76
N GLU A 120 -8.34 9.81 -6.18
CA GLU A 120 -8.28 11.11 -5.47
C GLU A 120 -9.00 11.07 -4.11
N ARG A 121 -9.80 10.03 -3.87
CA ARG A 121 -10.57 9.85 -2.64
C ARG A 121 -9.83 8.93 -1.69
N SER A 122 -9.91 9.22 -0.41
CA SER A 122 -9.37 8.40 0.66
C SER A 122 -10.49 7.76 1.48
N GLY A 123 -10.13 6.87 2.40
CA GLY A 123 -11.09 6.22 3.30
C GLY A 123 -11.57 4.86 2.82
N PHE A 124 -12.09 4.08 3.76
CA PHE A 124 -12.61 2.74 3.49
C PHE A 124 -13.84 2.76 2.57
N GLU A 125 -14.69 3.76 2.71
CA GLU A 125 -15.90 3.97 1.93
C GLU A 125 -15.65 4.13 0.43
N ASN A 126 -14.42 4.48 0.04
CA ASN A 126 -14.00 4.59 -1.35
C ASN A 126 -13.19 3.38 -1.83
N SER A 127 -13.00 2.36 -0.99
CA SER A 127 -12.29 1.14 -1.35
C SER A 127 -13.17 0.19 -2.16
N PHE A 128 -12.58 -0.52 -3.12
CA PHE A 128 -13.26 -1.50 -3.96
C PHE A 128 -12.31 -2.62 -4.40
N GLY A 129 -12.85 -3.83 -4.62
CA GLY A 129 -12.05 -5.04 -4.79
C GLY A 129 -11.26 -5.12 -6.08
N ASP A 130 -11.65 -4.40 -7.12
CA ASP A 130 -10.99 -4.36 -8.43
C ASP A 130 -10.12 -3.11 -8.66
N LEU A 131 -9.81 -2.34 -7.60
CA LEU A 131 -8.91 -1.19 -7.67
C LEU A 131 -7.58 -1.52 -8.36
N PHE A 132 -7.09 -2.73 -8.15
CA PHE A 132 -5.77 -3.17 -8.63
C PHE A 132 -5.84 -4.00 -9.90
N ALA A 133 -7.01 -4.15 -10.54
CA ALA A 133 -7.17 -4.94 -11.75
C ALA A 133 -6.25 -4.44 -12.86
N GLY A 134 -5.28 -5.27 -13.24
CA GLY A 134 -4.28 -4.93 -14.25
C GLY A 134 -3.17 -3.98 -13.80
N ALA A 135 -3.23 -3.44 -12.59
CA ALA A 135 -2.20 -2.55 -12.05
C ALA A 135 -0.87 -3.30 -11.77
N SER A 136 0.21 -2.55 -11.66
CA SER A 136 1.51 -3.08 -11.23
C SER A 136 1.62 -3.06 -9.70
N MET A 137 2.13 -4.14 -9.12
CA MET A 137 2.66 -4.14 -7.75
C MET A 137 4.18 -4.06 -7.83
N ILE A 138 4.76 -2.99 -7.26
CA ILE A 138 6.21 -2.88 -7.13
C ILE A 138 6.61 -3.54 -5.82
N LEU A 139 7.60 -4.44 -5.89
CA LEU A 139 8.20 -5.07 -4.73
C LEU A 139 9.69 -4.73 -4.65
N CYS A 140 10.13 -4.30 -3.47
CA CYS A 140 11.52 -3.99 -3.16
C CYS A 140 12.04 -5.00 -2.13
N PRO A 141 12.61 -6.14 -2.59
CA PRO A 141 13.06 -7.22 -1.71
C PRO A 141 14.46 -6.99 -1.13
N GLU A 142 14.99 -5.77 -1.18
CA GLU A 142 16.36 -5.40 -0.80
C GLU A 142 16.78 -5.88 0.59
N TYR A 143 15.82 -6.08 1.49
CA TYR A 143 16.05 -6.54 2.87
C TYR A 143 15.50 -7.94 3.14
N CYS A 144 15.26 -8.74 2.08
CA CYS A 144 14.75 -10.09 2.18
C CYS A 144 15.52 -11.05 1.26
N ASP A 145 16.37 -11.87 1.83
CA ASP A 145 17.14 -12.87 1.08
C ASP A 145 16.35 -14.18 0.83
N ASP A 146 15.08 -14.26 1.25
CA ASP A 146 14.23 -15.44 1.09
C ASP A 146 13.44 -15.37 -0.24
N GLU A 147 13.97 -16.02 -1.28
CA GLU A 147 13.34 -16.12 -2.59
C GLU A 147 11.93 -16.77 -2.53
N LYS A 148 11.69 -17.68 -1.57
CA LYS A 148 10.38 -18.31 -1.40
C LYS A 148 9.37 -17.29 -0.87
N ALA A 149 9.79 -16.44 0.07
CA ALA A 149 8.94 -15.36 0.56
C ALA A 149 8.59 -14.39 -0.56
N LEU A 150 9.57 -13.98 -1.37
CA LEU A 150 9.34 -13.10 -2.53
C LEU A 150 8.39 -13.73 -3.53
N LYS A 151 8.59 -15.03 -3.85
CA LYS A 151 7.67 -15.74 -4.74
C LYS A 151 6.25 -15.81 -4.17
N THR A 152 6.11 -16.14 -2.88
CA THR A 152 4.80 -16.21 -2.21
C THR A 152 4.07 -14.88 -2.27
N VAL A 153 4.75 -13.76 -2.00
CA VAL A 153 4.16 -12.41 -2.08
C VAL A 153 3.80 -12.05 -3.52
N SER A 154 4.66 -12.40 -4.48
CA SER A 154 4.41 -12.14 -5.90
C SER A 154 3.17 -12.90 -6.40
N ASP A 155 3.09 -14.20 -6.12
CA ASP A 155 1.95 -15.03 -6.49
C ASP A 155 0.66 -14.53 -5.83
N PHE A 156 0.72 -14.14 -4.56
CA PHE A 156 -0.42 -13.57 -3.84
C PHE A 156 -0.97 -12.30 -4.51
N PHE A 157 -0.11 -11.35 -4.85
CA PHE A 157 -0.60 -10.13 -5.50
C PHE A 157 -1.17 -10.38 -6.89
N LEU A 158 -0.59 -11.30 -7.67
CA LEU A 158 -1.16 -11.71 -8.95
C LEU A 158 -2.52 -12.39 -8.77
N GLU A 159 -2.67 -13.27 -7.77
CA GLU A 159 -3.92 -13.97 -7.46
C GLU A 159 -5.05 -13.00 -7.14
N ILE A 160 -4.78 -11.91 -6.43
CA ILE A 160 -5.78 -10.90 -6.08
C ILE A 160 -6.01 -9.83 -7.15
N GLY A 161 -5.51 -10.02 -8.37
CA GLY A 161 -5.88 -9.24 -9.55
C GLY A 161 -4.87 -8.23 -10.05
N PHE A 162 -3.68 -8.11 -9.43
CA PHE A 162 -2.62 -7.29 -10.03
C PHE A 162 -2.18 -7.87 -11.38
N GLY A 163 -1.97 -7.01 -12.36
CA GLY A 163 -1.58 -7.44 -13.71
C GLY A 163 -0.12 -7.85 -13.84
N ARG A 164 0.75 -7.35 -12.96
CA ARG A 164 2.19 -7.68 -12.96
C ARG A 164 2.88 -7.33 -11.65
N ILE A 165 4.01 -8.00 -11.43
CA ILE A 165 4.97 -7.67 -10.36
C ILE A 165 6.18 -7.00 -11.00
N THR A 166 6.60 -5.87 -10.44
CA THR A 166 7.82 -5.15 -10.84
C THR A 166 8.80 -5.20 -9.68
N LEU A 167 9.98 -5.77 -9.87
CA LEU A 167 11.03 -5.77 -8.85
C LEU A 167 11.91 -4.54 -9.01
N SER A 168 12.25 -3.90 -7.90
CA SER A 168 13.12 -2.72 -7.87
C SER A 168 13.96 -2.68 -6.60
N SER A 169 15.05 -1.92 -6.60
CA SER A 169 15.64 -1.45 -5.35
C SER A 169 14.84 -0.28 -4.79
N CYS A 170 14.94 -0.03 -3.48
CA CYS A 170 14.25 1.09 -2.84
C CYS A 170 14.65 2.45 -3.45
N ALA A 171 15.94 2.63 -3.70
CA ALA A 171 16.46 3.88 -4.28
C ALA A 171 15.97 4.12 -5.72
N HIS A 172 16.03 3.08 -6.57
CA HIS A 172 15.54 3.19 -7.94
C HIS A 172 14.02 3.39 -8.00
N HIS A 173 13.28 2.71 -7.12
CA HIS A 173 11.84 2.96 -6.96
C HIS A 173 11.57 4.45 -6.73
N ASP A 174 12.21 5.05 -5.72
CA ASP A 174 11.94 6.43 -5.34
C ASP A 174 12.34 7.42 -6.46
N GLU A 175 13.44 7.14 -7.17
CA GLU A 175 13.86 7.94 -8.33
C GLU A 175 12.81 7.91 -9.44
N VAL A 176 12.31 6.74 -9.80
CA VAL A 176 11.29 6.59 -10.85
C VAL A 176 9.96 7.21 -10.44
N ILE A 177 9.52 7.00 -9.19
CA ILE A 177 8.28 7.59 -8.67
C ILE A 177 8.37 9.12 -8.59
N ALA A 178 9.53 9.68 -8.23
CA ALA A 178 9.75 11.12 -8.26
C ALA A 178 9.51 11.70 -9.67
N PHE A 179 9.95 11.00 -10.72
CA PHE A 179 9.76 11.41 -12.10
C PHE A 179 8.32 11.16 -12.58
N THR A 180 7.80 9.95 -12.44
CA THR A 180 6.54 9.53 -13.07
C THR A 180 5.29 10.04 -12.35
N SER A 181 5.38 10.30 -11.05
CA SER A 181 4.28 10.70 -10.21
C SER A 181 4.47 12.11 -9.65
N GLN A 182 5.53 12.34 -8.88
CA GLN A 182 5.70 13.61 -8.16
C GLN A 182 5.94 14.81 -9.08
N LEU A 183 6.73 14.63 -10.15
CA LEU A 183 6.98 15.71 -11.12
C LEU A 183 5.69 16.14 -11.81
N ALA A 184 4.77 15.22 -12.13
CA ALA A 184 3.47 15.54 -12.70
C ALA A 184 2.66 16.46 -11.77
N HIS A 185 2.63 16.18 -10.47
CA HIS A 185 1.98 17.02 -9.47
C HIS A 185 2.65 18.41 -9.35
N VAL A 186 3.99 18.48 -9.40
CA VAL A 186 4.73 19.75 -9.37
C VAL A 186 4.37 20.60 -10.59
N VAL A 187 4.34 20.00 -11.78
CA VAL A 187 3.99 20.71 -13.03
C VAL A 187 2.55 21.20 -12.99
N SER A 188 1.60 20.34 -12.60
CA SER A 188 0.19 20.71 -12.44
C SER A 188 0.02 21.86 -11.44
N SER A 189 0.66 21.74 -10.28
CA SER A 189 0.63 22.79 -9.25
C SER A 189 1.21 24.13 -9.77
N ALA A 190 2.31 24.09 -10.54
CA ALA A 190 2.89 25.29 -11.14
C ALA A 190 1.93 25.96 -12.13
N TYR A 191 1.15 25.18 -12.90
CA TYR A 191 0.11 25.74 -13.77
C TYR A 191 -0.98 26.46 -12.98
N ILE A 192 -1.51 25.80 -11.93
CA ILE A 192 -2.62 26.35 -11.12
C ILE A 192 -2.20 27.59 -10.35
N HIS A 193 -0.95 27.68 -9.88
CA HIS A 193 -0.42 28.85 -9.18
C HIS A 193 0.12 29.94 -10.11
N GLY A 194 0.09 29.73 -11.42
CA GLY A 194 0.48 30.73 -12.41
C GLY A 194 -0.42 31.97 -12.34
N ARG A 195 0.14 33.17 -12.58
CA ARG A 195 -0.58 34.44 -12.51
C ARG A 195 -1.84 34.48 -13.39
N LEU A 196 -1.87 33.74 -14.50
CA LEU A 196 -2.96 33.71 -15.45
C LEU A 196 -3.93 32.53 -15.22
N SER A 197 -3.78 31.78 -14.14
CA SER A 197 -4.60 30.59 -13.87
C SER A 197 -6.10 30.87 -13.71
N THR A 198 -6.48 32.11 -13.40
CA THR A 198 -7.89 32.55 -13.31
C THR A 198 -8.42 33.18 -14.58
N GLU A 199 -7.58 33.42 -15.57
CA GLU A 199 -7.93 34.18 -16.81
C GLU A 199 -8.01 33.25 -18.04
N TYR A 200 -7.95 31.93 -17.87
CA TYR A 200 -7.85 30.97 -18.97
C TYR A 200 -9.18 30.68 -19.69
N SER A 201 -10.31 31.14 -19.16
CA SER A 201 -11.64 30.87 -19.76
C SER A 201 -11.71 31.40 -21.17
N GLY A 202 -11.95 30.53 -22.14
CA GLY A 202 -11.96 30.86 -23.55
C GLY A 202 -10.60 30.92 -24.26
N PHE A 203 -9.50 30.79 -23.52
CA PHE A 203 -8.13 30.76 -24.06
C PHE A 203 -7.43 29.40 -23.93
N SER A 204 -8.08 28.41 -23.30
CA SER A 204 -7.51 27.09 -23.09
C SER A 204 -8.17 26.02 -23.93
N ALA A 205 -7.40 25.01 -24.31
CA ALA A 205 -7.86 23.79 -24.97
C ALA A 205 -7.48 22.56 -24.10
N GLY A 206 -7.66 21.35 -24.63
CA GLY A 206 -7.50 20.10 -23.89
C GLY A 206 -6.20 19.95 -23.12
N SER A 207 -5.08 20.43 -23.68
CA SER A 207 -3.76 20.32 -23.02
C SER A 207 -3.69 21.01 -21.65
N PHE A 208 -4.35 22.16 -21.49
CA PHE A 208 -4.39 22.83 -20.17
C PHE A 208 -5.25 22.01 -19.18
N ALA A 209 -6.41 21.53 -19.62
CA ALA A 209 -7.29 20.71 -18.79
C ALA A 209 -6.60 19.41 -18.36
N ASP A 210 -5.84 18.75 -19.27
CA ASP A 210 -5.12 17.53 -18.97
C ASP A 210 -4.00 17.74 -17.94
N MET A 211 -3.28 18.86 -18.04
CA MET A 211 -2.17 19.19 -17.14
C MET A 211 -2.62 19.74 -15.78
N THR A 212 -3.87 20.19 -15.63
CA THR A 212 -4.39 20.78 -14.38
C THR A 212 -5.36 19.86 -13.63
N ARG A 213 -5.61 18.66 -14.14
CA ARG A 213 -6.49 17.67 -13.54
C ARG A 213 -5.76 16.71 -12.57
N VAL A 214 -4.44 16.75 -12.52
CA VAL A 214 -3.59 15.87 -11.70
C VAL A 214 -3.53 16.32 -10.25
#